data_5790c240ecec0aa401b33776f597216f
#
_entry.id   5790c240ecec0aa401b33776f597216f
#
_cell.length_a   1.000
_cell.length_b   1.000
_cell.length_c   1.000
_cell.angle_alpha   90.00
_cell.angle_beta   90.00
_cell.angle_gamma   90.00
#
_symmetry.space_group_name_H-M   'P 1'
#
loop_
_entity.id
_entity.type
_entity.pdbx_description
1 polymer ?
#
loop_
_entity_poly.entity_id
_entity_poly.type
_entity_poly.pdbx_seq_one_letter_code
_entity_poly.pdbx_strand_id
1 'polypeptide(L)' 'MNQKTAKLLNKYASRKGNPKKETKTWWETLSWKEKGQERERIKKELSEE' A
#
# COMPACT_ATOMS: atom_id res chain seq x y z
N MET A 1 10.56 -2.94 -5.64
CA MET A 1 9.73 -1.97 -4.88
C MET A 1 10.64 -0.96 -4.22
N ASN A 2 10.33 0.33 -4.33
CA ASN A 2 11.18 1.32 -3.67
C ASN A 2 10.79 1.49 -2.20
N GLN A 3 11.67 2.15 -1.44
CA GLN A 3 11.48 2.30 0.00
C GLN A 3 10.22 3.08 0.36
N LYS A 4 9.87 4.07 -0.44
CA LYS A 4 8.66 4.87 -0.18
C LYS A 4 7.41 4.01 -0.26
N THR A 5 7.33 3.18 -1.29
CA THR A 5 6.19 2.29 -1.46
C THR A 5 6.12 1.27 -0.35
N ALA A 6 7.27 0.71 0.04
CA ALA A 6 7.32 -0.26 1.13
C ALA A 6 6.81 0.36 2.44
N LYS A 7 7.26 1.57 2.76
CA LYS A 7 6.80 2.27 3.96
C LYS A 7 5.31 2.55 3.92
N LEU A 8 4.83 2.95 2.76
CA LEU A 8 3.41 3.24 2.57
C LEU A 8 2.57 1.99 2.80
N LEU A 9 2.99 0.86 2.23
CA LEU A 9 2.27 -0.40 2.40
C LEU A 9 2.31 -0.88 3.86
N ASN A 10 3.42 -0.67 4.55
CA ASN A 10 3.52 -1.03 5.96
C ASN A 10 2.53 -0.23 6.81
N LYS A 11 2.43 1.06 6.57
CA LYS A 11 1.48 1.92 7.28
C LYS A 11 0.05 1.51 6.97
N TYR A 12 -0.23 1.23 5.71
CA TYR A 12 -1.56 0.83 5.29
C TYR A 12 -1.97 -0.50 5.96
N ALA A 13 -1.06 -1.47 5.95
CA ALA A 13 -1.31 -2.76 6.57
C ALA A 13 -1.60 -2.61 8.06
N SER A 14 -0.82 -1.79 8.74
CA SER A 14 -0.99 -1.53 10.17
C SER A 14 -2.34 -0.90 10.45
N ARG A 15 -2.73 0.07 9.63
CA ARG A 15 -4.01 0.77 9.81
C ARG A 15 -5.20 -0.17 9.61
N LYS A 16 -5.11 -1.06 8.62
CA LYS A 16 -6.20 -2.00 8.32
C LYS A 16 -6.15 -3.25 9.19
N GLY A 17 -5.11 -3.43 9.98
CA GLY A 17 -4.95 -4.63 10.79
C GLY A 17 -4.59 -5.86 9.98
N ASN A 18 -4.08 -5.68 8.77
CA ASN A 18 -3.69 -6.78 7.90
C ASN A 18 -2.22 -7.14 8.09
N PRO A 19 -1.84 -8.42 7.89
CA PRO A 19 -0.43 -8.79 7.89
C PRO A 19 0.32 -8.08 6.77
N LYS A 20 1.51 -7.58 7.09
CA LYS A 20 2.35 -6.91 6.10
C LYS A 20 2.66 -7.81 4.91
N LYS A 21 2.86 -9.09 5.18
CA LYS A 21 3.16 -10.08 4.16
C LYS A 21 2.04 -10.19 3.14
N GLU A 22 0.79 -10.25 3.61
CA GLU A 22 -0.37 -10.33 2.72
C GLU A 22 -0.55 -9.05 1.92
N THR A 23 -0.34 -7.91 2.55
CA THR A 23 -0.44 -6.63 1.88
C THR A 23 0.58 -6.52 0.75
N LYS A 24 1.80 -6.98 1.01
CA LYS A 24 2.84 -6.97 -0.01
C LYS A 24 2.49 -7.90 -1.17
N THR A 25 1.99 -9.09 -0.87
CA THR A 25 1.57 -10.05 -1.88
C THR A 25 0.44 -9.49 -2.73
N TRP A 26 -0.56 -8.90 -2.09
CA TRP A 26 -1.65 -8.24 -2.79
C TRP A 26 -1.13 -7.17 -3.74
N TRP A 27 -0.21 -6.33 -3.26
CA TRP A 27 0.37 -5.25 -4.06
C TRP A 27 1.05 -5.79 -5.32
N GLU A 28 1.75 -6.90 -5.19
CA GLU A 28 2.47 -7.47 -6.31
C GLU A 28 1.54 -8.12 -7.35
N THR A 29 0.30 -8.41 -6.99
CA THR A 29 -0.69 -8.92 -7.95
C THR A 29 -1.27 -7.82 -8.84
N LEU A 30 -1.04 -6.56 -8.50
CA LEU A 30 -1.57 -5.43 -9.26
C LEU A 30 -0.69 -5.13 -10.46
N SER A 31 -1.33 -4.68 -11.57
CA SER A 31 -0.58 -4.16 -12.70
C SER A 31 0.03 -2.80 -12.32
N TRP A 32 1.00 -2.35 -13.10
CA TRP A 32 1.64 -1.07 -12.77
C TRP A 32 0.65 0.09 -12.76
N LYS A 33 -0.36 0.02 -13.61
CA LYS A 33 -1.43 1.02 -13.65
C LYS A 33 -2.26 0.99 -12.39
N GLU A 34 -2.63 -0.21 -11.96
CA GLU A 34 -3.38 -0.38 -10.73
C GLU A 34 -2.55 0.02 -9.51
N LYS A 35 -1.26 -0.28 -9.53
CA LYS A 35 -0.36 0.13 -8.46
C LYS A 35 -0.35 1.65 -8.29
N GLY A 36 -0.33 2.38 -9.40
CA GLY A 36 -0.37 3.84 -9.36
C GLY A 36 -1.66 4.35 -8.73
N GLN A 37 -2.79 3.79 -9.14
CA GLN A 37 -4.09 4.18 -8.60
C GLN A 37 -4.22 3.85 -7.12
N GLU A 38 -3.84 2.66 -6.73
CA GLU A 38 -3.93 2.23 -5.34
C GLU A 38 -2.98 3.02 -4.45
N ARG A 39 -1.80 3.34 -4.95
CA ARG A 39 -0.85 4.14 -4.18
C ARG A 39 -1.42 5.51 -3.85
N GLU A 40 -2.04 6.17 -4.82
CA GLU A 40 -2.65 7.47 -4.58
C GLU A 40 -3.80 7.38 -3.57
N ARG A 41 -4.59 6.34 -3.67
CA ARG A 41 -5.69 6.08 -2.77
C ARG A 41 -5.21 5.85 -1.35
N ILE A 42 -4.17 5.04 -1.19
CA ILE A 42 -3.58 4.75 0.11
C ILE A 42 -3.00 6.02 0.74
N LYS A 43 -2.28 6.81 -0.07
CA LYS A 43 -1.70 8.06 0.41
C LYS A 43 -2.78 9.00 0.91
N LYS A 44 -3.86 9.13 0.18
CA LYS A 44 -4.97 9.99 0.56
C LYS A 44 -5.62 9.49 1.85
N GLU A 45 -5.85 8.19 1.95
CA GLU A 45 -6.45 7.61 3.13
C GLU A 45 -5.59 7.82 4.38
N LEU A 46 -4.28 7.65 4.25
CA LEU A 46 -3.37 7.81 5.36
C LEU A 46 -3.19 9.28 5.75
N SER A 47 -3.27 10.19 4.80
CA SER A 47 -3.07 11.61 5.09
C SER A 47 -4.31 12.26 5.71
N GLU A 48 -5.45 11.61 5.67
CA GLU A 48 -6.66 12.12 6.30
C GLU A 48 -6.66 11.94 7.82
N GLU A 49 -5.66 11.27 8.33
CA GLU A 49 -5.47 11.19 9.76
C GLU A 49 -4.78 12.45 10.25
#